data_067bc68112d80dfa14494b8a28ca2e92
#
_entry.id   067bc68112d80dfa14494b8a28ca2e92
#
_cell.length_a   1.000
_cell.length_b   1.000
_cell.length_c   1.000
_cell.angle_alpha   90.00
_cell.angle_beta   90.00
_cell.angle_gamma   90.00
#
_symmetry.space_group_name_H-M   'P 1'
#
loop_
_entity.id
_entity.type
_entity.pdbx_description
1 polymer ?
#
loop_
_entity_poly.entity_id
_entity_poly.type
_entity_poly.pdbx_seq_one_letter_code
_entity_poly.pdbx_strand_id
1 'polypeptide(L)'
;QPIVTGTSVLGLTYQDGVMLATDTLASYGSLARFMDNQRLTPFGSHVVVGASGDMSDWQNIQHTLTKLMEKEDIQGDGHSLTPEQVYAYLSHTMYERRSKLDPYWNALVLGGYDARANAPFLGYVDLLGTTYQSSTIATGFGLHLAQPMLRKAVEGRESQLTEEEARAILEQCMRVLFYRDARSLNRFQIAKITKHGVHITEPYSVSTSWSFGEGLRGYGPQTQ
;
A
#
# COMPACT_ATOMS: atom_id res chain seq x y z
N GLN A 1 5.87 20.39 -1.83
CA GLN A 1 6.56 19.69 -2.93
C GLN A 1 7.23 18.43 -2.40
N PRO A 2 6.94 17.26 -2.96
CA PRO A 2 7.52 15.99 -2.48
C PRO A 2 9.03 15.94 -2.77
N ILE A 3 9.80 15.37 -1.82
CA ILE A 3 11.26 15.31 -1.92
C ILE A 3 11.74 13.86 -1.87
N VAL A 4 11.45 13.14 -0.79
CA VAL A 4 11.76 11.72 -0.63
C VAL A 4 10.46 10.93 -0.76
N THR A 5 10.35 10.10 -1.79
CA THR A 5 9.07 9.52 -2.17
C THR A 5 9.09 7.99 -2.26
N GLY A 6 7.98 7.38 -1.83
CA GLY A 6 7.69 5.98 -2.07
C GLY A 6 6.79 5.80 -3.29
N THR A 7 6.96 4.68 -3.98
CA THR A 7 6.17 4.34 -5.17
C THR A 7 4.90 3.56 -4.83
N SER A 8 4.49 2.61 -5.64
CA SER A 8 3.24 1.88 -5.58
C SER A 8 2.92 1.26 -4.21
N VAL A 9 1.65 1.28 -3.87
CA VAL A 9 1.02 0.43 -2.84
C VAL A 9 -0.04 -0.41 -3.54
N LEU A 10 -0.09 -1.69 -3.22
CA LEU A 10 -1.09 -2.62 -3.73
C LEU A 10 -1.97 -3.12 -2.58
N GLY A 11 -3.25 -3.36 -2.85
CA GLY A 11 -4.17 -3.97 -1.92
C GLY A 11 -5.17 -4.87 -2.64
N LEU A 12 -5.52 -5.97 -1.99
CA LEU A 12 -6.59 -6.86 -2.44
C LEU A 12 -7.37 -7.46 -1.27
N THR A 13 -8.62 -7.79 -1.54
CA THR A 13 -9.49 -8.54 -0.62
C THR A 13 -9.50 -10.00 -1.01
N TYR A 14 -9.45 -10.88 -0.02
CA TYR A 14 -9.53 -12.34 -0.20
C TYR A 14 -10.46 -12.95 0.88
N GLN A 15 -10.66 -14.27 0.86
CA GLN A 15 -11.68 -14.94 1.70
C GLN A 15 -11.59 -14.60 3.19
N ASP A 16 -10.38 -14.44 3.74
CA ASP A 16 -10.17 -14.26 5.18
C ASP A 16 -9.91 -12.80 5.61
N GLY A 17 -9.81 -11.89 4.64
CA GLY A 17 -9.52 -10.49 4.95
C GLY A 17 -8.93 -9.68 3.81
N VAL A 18 -7.89 -8.91 4.10
CA VAL A 18 -7.20 -8.01 3.18
C VAL A 18 -5.70 -8.25 3.20
N MET A 19 -5.05 -8.12 2.06
CA MET A 19 -3.60 -8.03 1.96
C MET A 19 -3.17 -6.72 1.31
N LEU A 20 -2.11 -6.13 1.85
CA LEU A 20 -1.42 -4.99 1.26
C LEU A 20 0.03 -5.36 0.93
N ALA A 21 0.58 -4.78 -0.14
CA ALA A 21 2.00 -4.95 -0.49
C ALA A 21 2.63 -3.62 -0.88
N THR A 22 3.86 -3.40 -0.41
CA THR A 22 4.72 -2.27 -0.80
C THR A 22 6.16 -2.70 -0.85
N ASP A 23 6.97 -2.09 -1.70
CA ASP A 23 8.42 -2.20 -1.59
C ASP A 23 8.97 -1.33 -0.45
N THR A 24 10.26 -1.46 -0.17
CA THR A 24 10.94 -0.77 0.92
C THR A 24 11.78 0.42 0.46
N LEU A 25 11.56 0.92 -0.76
CA LEU A 25 12.35 2.01 -1.30
C LEU A 25 11.73 3.37 -1.02
N ALA A 26 12.56 4.31 -0.56
CA ALA A 26 12.26 5.73 -0.60
C ALA A 26 13.33 6.44 -1.45
N SER A 27 12.91 7.05 -2.54
CA SER A 27 13.77 7.66 -3.55
C SER A 27 13.88 9.17 -3.36
N TYR A 28 15.09 9.70 -3.54
CA TYR A 28 15.34 11.13 -3.68
C TYR A 28 15.59 11.43 -5.16
N GLY A 29 14.56 11.83 -5.87
CA GLY A 29 14.60 11.91 -7.32
C GLY A 29 14.96 10.56 -7.95
N SER A 30 16.05 10.48 -8.69
CA SER A 30 16.55 9.24 -9.30
C SER A 30 17.46 8.40 -8.39
N LEU A 31 17.82 8.93 -7.21
CA LEU A 31 18.66 8.23 -6.25
C LEU A 31 17.81 7.30 -5.39
N ALA A 32 18.15 6.01 -5.32
CA ALA A 32 17.63 5.06 -4.35
C ALA A 32 18.23 5.37 -2.97
N ARG A 33 17.63 6.32 -2.26
CA ARG A 33 18.24 6.93 -1.08
C ARG A 33 18.13 6.06 0.17
N PHE A 34 16.96 5.50 0.43
CA PHE A 34 16.69 4.64 1.58
C PHE A 34 16.02 3.35 1.08
N MET A 35 16.72 2.23 1.26
CA MET A 35 16.29 0.92 0.74
C MET A 35 15.65 0.03 1.82
N ASP A 36 15.52 0.53 3.03
CA ASP A 36 14.91 -0.18 4.16
C ASP A 36 13.85 0.70 4.85
N ASN A 37 12.98 1.28 4.05
CA ASN A 37 11.92 2.16 4.52
C ASN A 37 10.60 1.41 4.63
N GLN A 38 10.04 1.36 5.83
CA GLN A 38 8.73 0.73 6.05
C GLN A 38 7.63 1.69 5.59
N ARG A 39 6.82 1.23 4.63
CA ARG A 39 5.68 1.97 4.08
C ARG A 39 4.32 1.36 4.43
N LEU A 40 4.32 0.23 5.13
CA LEU A 40 3.15 -0.38 5.74
C LEU A 40 3.23 -0.18 7.24
N THR A 41 2.25 0.49 7.82
CA THR A 41 2.20 0.76 9.27
C THR A 41 0.90 0.25 9.86
N PRO A 42 0.96 -0.56 10.91
CA PRO A 42 -0.23 -1.00 11.63
C PRO A 42 -0.72 0.10 12.58
N PHE A 43 -2.03 0.24 12.69
CA PHE A 43 -2.72 1.11 13.65
C PHE A 43 -3.75 0.28 14.40
N GLY A 44 -3.50 0.07 15.69
CA GLY A 44 -4.26 -0.89 16.49
C GLY A 44 -4.07 -2.33 16.00
N SER A 45 -5.04 -3.19 16.27
CA SER A 45 -4.93 -4.64 16.02
C SER A 45 -5.44 -5.08 14.63
N HIS A 46 -6.21 -4.24 13.94
CA HIS A 46 -6.95 -4.66 12.73
C HIS A 46 -6.89 -3.66 11.58
N VAL A 47 -5.99 -2.68 11.61
CA VAL A 47 -5.84 -1.69 10.55
C VAL A 47 -4.38 -1.60 10.12
N VAL A 48 -4.13 -1.53 8.81
CA VAL A 48 -2.83 -1.20 8.24
C VAL A 48 -3.02 -0.12 7.19
N VAL A 49 -2.16 0.88 7.20
CA VAL A 49 -2.11 1.89 6.14
C VAL A 49 -0.80 1.77 5.38
N GLY A 50 -0.91 1.65 4.07
CA GLY A 50 0.21 1.74 3.14
C GLY A 50 0.25 3.12 2.48
N ALA A 51 1.44 3.70 2.36
CA ALA A 51 1.61 5.03 1.82
C ALA A 51 2.53 5.08 0.61
N SER A 52 2.10 5.80 -0.41
CA SER A 52 2.91 6.30 -1.51
C SER A 52 3.04 7.83 -1.42
N GLY A 53 3.99 8.39 -2.18
CA GLY A 53 4.26 9.83 -2.18
C GLY A 53 5.32 10.25 -1.15
N ASP A 54 5.22 11.45 -0.63
CA ASP A 54 6.24 12.06 0.23
C ASP A 54 6.34 11.39 1.59
N MET A 55 7.55 10.98 1.96
CA MET A 55 7.79 10.26 3.21
C MET A 55 7.73 11.15 4.45
N SER A 56 8.07 12.43 4.33
CA SER A 56 7.95 13.38 5.45
C SER A 56 6.49 13.62 5.82
N ASP A 57 5.64 13.81 4.82
CA ASP A 57 4.20 13.95 5.01
C ASP A 57 3.60 12.65 5.58
N TRP A 58 4.07 11.48 5.09
CA TRP A 58 3.66 10.20 5.64
C TRP A 58 4.01 10.06 7.13
N GLN A 59 5.22 10.44 7.54
CA GLN A 59 5.61 10.43 8.95
C GLN A 59 4.70 11.30 9.81
N ASN A 60 4.28 12.46 9.30
CA ASN A 60 3.34 13.33 10.01
C ASN A 60 1.93 12.72 10.12
N ILE A 61 1.45 12.06 9.05
CA ILE A 61 0.20 11.31 9.09
C ILE A 61 0.28 10.17 10.12
N GLN A 62 1.37 9.39 10.12
CA GLN A 62 1.61 8.33 11.11
C GLN A 62 1.52 8.87 12.54
N HIS A 63 2.20 9.97 12.83
CA HIS A 63 2.20 10.60 14.14
C HIS A 63 0.80 11.05 14.57
N THR A 64 0.03 11.59 13.63
CA THR A 64 -1.34 12.03 13.89
C THR A 64 -2.27 10.86 14.16
N LEU A 65 -2.16 9.77 13.38
CA LEU A 65 -2.95 8.57 13.61
C LEU A 65 -2.58 7.87 14.91
N THR A 66 -1.28 7.79 15.23
CA THR A 66 -0.83 7.21 16.50
C THR A 66 -1.43 7.95 17.69
N LYS A 67 -1.39 9.28 17.68
CA LYS A 67 -2.03 10.09 18.73
C LYS A 67 -3.53 9.86 18.83
N LEU A 68 -4.20 9.70 17.69
CA LEU A 68 -5.63 9.40 17.66
C LEU A 68 -5.93 8.05 18.33
N MET A 69 -5.16 7.01 18.01
CA MET A 69 -5.32 5.68 18.59
C MET A 69 -5.02 5.69 20.10
N GLU A 70 -3.92 6.33 20.51
CA GLU A 70 -3.56 6.48 21.92
C GLU A 70 -4.64 7.21 22.73
N LYS A 71 -5.26 8.24 22.14
CA LYS A 71 -6.34 8.98 22.78
C LYS A 71 -7.57 8.10 23.04
N GLU A 72 -7.90 7.23 22.08
CA GLU A 72 -9.00 6.26 22.27
C GLU A 72 -8.64 5.23 23.35
N ASP A 73 -7.44 4.68 23.31
CA ASP A 73 -6.98 3.66 24.27
C ASP A 73 -6.94 4.19 25.72
N ILE A 74 -6.58 5.47 25.92
CA ILE A 74 -6.53 6.12 27.25
C ILE A 74 -7.92 6.22 27.89
N GLN A 75 -9.01 6.25 27.11
CA GLN A 75 -10.36 6.30 27.65
C GLN A 75 -10.73 5.02 28.40
N GLY A 76 -10.14 3.88 28.06
CA GLY A 76 -10.25 2.63 28.80
C GLY A 76 -11.66 2.00 28.80
N ASP A 77 -12.51 2.40 27.87
CA ASP A 77 -13.90 1.94 27.74
C ASP A 77 -14.04 0.66 26.88
N GLY A 78 -12.91 0.12 26.41
CA GLY A 78 -12.87 -1.05 25.52
C GLY A 78 -13.26 -0.73 24.06
N HIS A 79 -13.45 0.55 23.73
CA HIS A 79 -13.69 0.97 22.35
C HIS A 79 -12.36 1.03 21.60
N SER A 80 -12.36 0.52 20.36
CA SER A 80 -11.27 0.70 19.38
C SER A 80 -11.85 1.22 18.09
N LEU A 81 -11.10 2.07 17.40
CA LEU A 81 -11.53 2.62 16.09
C LEU A 81 -11.66 1.51 15.06
N THR A 82 -12.78 1.49 14.36
CA THR A 82 -13.00 0.59 13.23
C THR A 82 -12.19 1.07 12.01
N PRO A 83 -11.91 0.18 11.03
CA PRO A 83 -11.26 0.58 9.79
C PRO A 83 -11.98 1.74 9.07
N GLU A 84 -13.30 1.74 9.07
CA GLU A 84 -14.11 2.80 8.47
C GLU A 84 -13.94 4.14 9.19
N GLN A 85 -13.82 4.13 10.52
CA GLN A 85 -13.59 5.35 11.31
C GLN A 85 -12.21 5.94 11.04
N VAL A 86 -11.16 5.11 10.97
CA VAL A 86 -9.82 5.54 10.60
C VAL A 86 -9.81 6.08 9.17
N TYR A 87 -10.48 5.41 8.24
CA TYR A 87 -10.64 5.83 6.86
C TYR A 87 -11.36 7.19 6.75
N ALA A 88 -12.46 7.37 7.47
CA ALA A 88 -13.19 8.63 7.51
C ALA A 88 -12.31 9.76 8.07
N TYR A 89 -11.56 9.50 9.13
CA TYR A 89 -10.61 10.47 9.69
C TYR A 89 -9.55 10.89 8.67
N LEU A 90 -8.94 9.92 7.98
CA LEU A 90 -7.96 10.20 6.93
C LEU A 90 -8.55 11.02 5.79
N SER A 91 -9.76 10.67 5.33
CA SER A 91 -10.42 11.39 4.24
C SER A 91 -10.69 12.86 4.60
N HIS A 92 -11.18 13.12 5.80
CA HIS A 92 -11.39 14.49 6.30
C HIS A 92 -10.07 15.25 6.44
N THR A 93 -9.03 14.63 6.98
CA THR A 93 -7.71 15.23 7.14
C THR A 93 -7.11 15.63 5.79
N MET A 94 -7.15 14.72 4.81
CA MET A 94 -6.60 14.98 3.47
C MET A 94 -7.39 16.07 2.75
N TYR A 95 -8.71 16.07 2.85
CA TYR A 95 -9.55 17.10 2.26
C TYR A 95 -9.36 18.48 2.91
N GLU A 96 -9.23 18.52 4.24
CA GLU A 96 -8.94 19.77 4.97
C GLU A 96 -7.61 20.38 4.53
N ARG A 97 -6.58 19.58 4.42
CA ARG A 97 -5.25 20.02 3.99
C ARG A 97 -5.25 20.51 2.54
N ARG A 98 -5.91 19.81 1.64
CA ARG A 98 -6.03 20.27 0.24
C ARG A 98 -6.79 21.59 0.13
N SER A 99 -7.81 21.80 0.96
CA SER A 99 -8.63 23.01 0.96
C SER A 99 -7.88 24.24 1.53
N LYS A 100 -6.86 23.98 2.37
CA LYS A 100 -5.92 25.00 2.87
C LYS A 100 -4.76 25.26 1.89
N LEU A 101 -4.75 24.68 0.69
CA LEU A 101 -3.68 24.77 -0.31
C LEU A 101 -2.32 24.23 0.21
N ASP A 102 -2.35 23.37 1.20
CA ASP A 102 -1.18 22.73 1.81
C ASP A 102 -1.43 21.21 1.97
N PRO A 103 -1.60 20.48 0.85
CA PRO A 103 -1.92 19.06 0.88
C PRO A 103 -0.75 18.20 1.37
N TYR A 104 -1.06 17.12 2.08
CA TYR A 104 -0.14 15.99 2.23
C TYR A 104 0.03 15.29 0.89
N TRP A 105 1.24 15.23 0.38
CA TRP A 105 1.52 14.68 -0.95
C TRP A 105 1.59 13.16 -0.94
N ASN A 106 0.46 12.53 -0.61
CA ASN A 106 0.35 11.09 -0.45
C ASN A 106 -0.88 10.53 -1.15
N ALA A 107 -0.77 9.27 -1.58
CA ALA A 107 -1.90 8.39 -1.81
C ALA A 107 -1.79 7.24 -0.81
N LEU A 108 -2.87 7.00 -0.09
CA LEU A 108 -2.94 6.05 1.02
C LEU A 108 -3.88 4.90 0.65
N VAL A 109 -3.48 3.69 1.02
CA VAL A 109 -4.34 2.51 0.96
C VAL A 109 -4.51 1.99 2.37
N LEU A 110 -5.75 1.96 2.84
CA LEU A 110 -6.11 1.43 4.14
C LEU A 110 -6.72 0.04 3.97
N GLY A 111 -6.07 -0.95 4.55
CA GLY A 111 -6.60 -2.29 4.73
C GLY A 111 -7.01 -2.51 6.17
N GLY A 112 -8.15 -3.14 6.39
CA GLY A 112 -8.63 -3.41 7.73
C GLY A 112 -9.56 -4.60 7.81
N TYR A 113 -9.89 -5.01 9.04
CA TYR A 113 -10.90 -6.00 9.33
C TYR A 113 -11.80 -5.47 10.45
N ASP A 114 -13.08 -5.27 10.15
CA ASP A 114 -14.05 -4.91 11.17
C ASP A 114 -14.51 -6.18 11.91
N ALA A 115 -14.04 -6.33 13.14
CA ALA A 115 -14.39 -7.48 13.97
C ALA A 115 -15.88 -7.50 14.39
N ARG A 116 -16.55 -6.34 14.41
CA ARG A 116 -17.97 -6.22 14.77
C ARG A 116 -18.88 -6.59 13.60
N ALA A 117 -18.54 -6.06 12.40
CA ALA A 117 -19.25 -6.39 11.18
C ALA A 117 -18.80 -7.74 10.58
N ASN A 118 -17.70 -8.31 11.09
CA ASN A 118 -17.05 -9.52 10.57
C ASN A 118 -16.78 -9.39 9.06
N ALA A 119 -16.23 -8.24 8.64
CA ALA A 119 -16.04 -7.89 7.25
C ALA A 119 -14.66 -7.26 6.98
N PRO A 120 -14.03 -7.61 5.83
CA PRO A 120 -12.83 -6.95 5.38
C PRO A 120 -13.13 -5.53 4.88
N PHE A 121 -12.17 -4.63 5.01
CA PHE A 121 -12.25 -3.26 4.52
C PHE A 121 -11.00 -2.91 3.70
N LEU A 122 -11.20 -2.38 2.50
CA LEU A 122 -10.12 -1.87 1.67
C LEU A 122 -10.53 -0.53 1.04
N GLY A 123 -9.80 0.54 1.38
CA GLY A 123 -10.11 1.90 0.96
C GLY A 123 -8.88 2.68 0.49
N TYR A 124 -9.13 3.63 -0.39
CA TYR A 124 -8.16 4.55 -0.98
C TYR A 124 -8.47 5.98 -0.59
N VAL A 125 -7.42 6.75 -0.27
CA VAL A 125 -7.51 8.19 -0.03
C VAL A 125 -6.30 8.88 -0.64
N ASP A 126 -6.49 9.97 -1.39
CA ASP A 126 -5.38 10.72 -2.00
C ASP A 126 -5.24 12.14 -1.46
N LEU A 127 -4.25 12.86 -1.99
CA LEU A 127 -3.92 14.24 -1.61
C LEU A 127 -5.04 15.25 -1.86
N LEU A 128 -6.02 14.94 -2.72
CA LEU A 128 -7.19 15.78 -2.99
C LEU A 128 -8.37 15.44 -2.08
N GLY A 129 -8.22 14.43 -1.23
CA GLY A 129 -9.34 13.89 -0.46
C GLY A 129 -10.28 13.01 -1.28
N THR A 130 -9.87 12.57 -2.48
CA THR A 130 -10.63 11.60 -3.28
C THR A 130 -10.59 10.26 -2.59
N THR A 131 -11.75 9.64 -2.44
CA THR A 131 -11.92 8.38 -1.71
C THR A 131 -12.73 7.39 -2.51
N TYR A 132 -12.36 6.13 -2.44
CA TYR A 132 -13.17 5.02 -2.92
C TYR A 132 -12.81 3.72 -2.20
N GLN A 133 -13.71 2.75 -2.27
CA GLN A 133 -13.52 1.38 -1.79
C GLN A 133 -13.62 0.44 -2.98
N SER A 134 -12.80 -0.61 -2.96
CA SER A 134 -12.80 -1.64 -4.02
C SER A 134 -12.16 -2.91 -3.49
N SER A 135 -12.46 -4.05 -4.10
CA SER A 135 -11.79 -5.32 -3.79
C SER A 135 -10.32 -5.35 -4.22
N THR A 136 -9.90 -4.43 -5.09
CA THR A 136 -8.52 -4.24 -5.51
C THR A 136 -8.18 -2.76 -5.61
N ILE A 137 -7.04 -2.36 -5.06
CA ILE A 137 -6.54 -0.98 -5.09
C ILE A 137 -5.06 -1.00 -5.40
N ALA A 138 -4.62 -0.07 -6.25
CA ALA A 138 -3.21 0.19 -6.49
C ALA A 138 -2.96 1.70 -6.60
N THR A 139 -1.78 2.15 -6.21
CA THR A 139 -1.34 3.55 -6.30
C THR A 139 -0.14 3.70 -7.22
N GLY A 140 0.15 4.93 -7.65
CA GLY A 140 1.33 5.24 -8.46
C GLY A 140 1.38 4.45 -9.76
N PHE A 141 2.55 3.91 -10.12
CA PHE A 141 2.71 3.04 -11.29
C PHE A 141 1.88 1.75 -11.20
N GLY A 142 1.62 1.27 -9.98
CA GLY A 142 0.74 0.13 -9.74
C GLY A 142 -0.66 0.31 -10.30
N LEU A 143 -1.17 1.54 -10.34
CA LEU A 143 -2.47 1.85 -10.91
C LEU A 143 -2.56 1.48 -12.40
N HIS A 144 -1.46 1.57 -13.13
CA HIS A 144 -1.40 1.29 -14.56
C HIS A 144 -0.95 -0.14 -14.87
N LEU A 145 -0.01 -0.70 -14.09
CA LEU A 145 0.61 -1.99 -14.37
C LEU A 145 0.00 -3.13 -13.56
N ALA A 146 -0.22 -2.92 -12.26
CA ALA A 146 -0.71 -3.95 -11.34
C ALA A 146 -2.24 -4.02 -11.28
N GLN A 147 -2.94 -2.89 -11.33
CA GLN A 147 -4.40 -2.85 -11.20
C GLN A 147 -5.13 -3.75 -12.23
N PRO A 148 -4.78 -3.77 -13.52
CA PRO A 148 -5.41 -4.69 -14.47
C PRO A 148 -5.18 -6.16 -14.11
N MET A 149 -3.99 -6.50 -13.60
CA MET A 149 -3.66 -7.86 -13.15
C MET A 149 -4.48 -8.25 -11.92
N LEU A 150 -4.55 -7.33 -10.93
CA LEU A 150 -5.35 -7.53 -9.72
C LEU A 150 -6.82 -7.73 -10.06
N ARG A 151 -7.40 -6.87 -10.88
CA ARG A 151 -8.81 -6.97 -11.31
C ARG A 151 -9.10 -8.31 -11.97
N LYS A 152 -8.28 -8.71 -12.93
CA LYS A 152 -8.44 -9.99 -13.64
C LYS A 152 -8.37 -11.19 -12.70
N ALA A 153 -7.54 -11.12 -11.66
CA ALA A 153 -7.30 -12.25 -10.76
C ALA A 153 -8.29 -12.32 -9.59
N VAL A 154 -8.84 -11.17 -9.15
CA VAL A 154 -9.59 -11.05 -7.89
C VAL A 154 -11.08 -10.81 -8.10
N GLU A 155 -11.47 -9.92 -9.04
CA GLU A 155 -12.87 -9.51 -9.19
C GLU A 155 -13.81 -10.70 -9.43
N GLY A 156 -14.84 -10.78 -8.59
CA GLY A 156 -15.83 -11.86 -8.62
C GLY A 156 -15.36 -13.17 -7.99
N ARG A 157 -14.16 -13.22 -7.41
CA ARG A 157 -13.59 -14.39 -6.75
C ARG A 157 -13.10 -14.13 -5.32
N GLU A 158 -13.39 -12.96 -4.77
CA GLU A 158 -12.85 -12.49 -3.49
C GLU A 158 -13.07 -13.50 -2.36
N SER A 159 -14.29 -14.07 -2.28
CA SER A 159 -14.66 -15.05 -1.25
C SER A 159 -14.11 -16.46 -1.48
N GLN A 160 -13.48 -16.72 -2.63
CA GLN A 160 -12.92 -18.01 -3.00
C GLN A 160 -11.39 -18.00 -3.02
N LEU A 161 -10.80 -16.80 -2.97
CA LEU A 161 -9.36 -16.61 -3.08
C LEU A 161 -8.69 -16.99 -1.76
N THR A 162 -7.82 -18.00 -1.79
CA THR A 162 -7.06 -18.43 -0.62
C THR A 162 -5.94 -17.46 -0.27
N GLU A 163 -5.37 -17.59 0.93
CA GLU A 163 -4.23 -16.77 1.36
C GLU A 163 -3.03 -16.94 0.42
N GLU A 164 -2.72 -18.16 0.04
CA GLU A 164 -1.59 -18.49 -0.84
C GLU A 164 -1.78 -17.91 -2.24
N GLU A 165 -2.99 -18.00 -2.79
CA GLU A 165 -3.31 -17.40 -4.09
C GLU A 165 -3.23 -15.87 -4.04
N ALA A 166 -3.78 -15.25 -3.00
CA ALA A 166 -3.72 -13.80 -2.78
C ALA A 166 -2.27 -13.31 -2.70
N ARG A 167 -1.43 -14.00 -1.95
CA ARG A 167 0.01 -13.74 -1.84
C ARG A 167 0.70 -13.87 -3.20
N ALA A 168 0.47 -14.95 -3.92
CA ALA A 168 1.07 -15.18 -5.23
C ALA A 168 0.68 -14.10 -6.27
N ILE A 169 -0.56 -13.62 -6.23
CA ILE A 169 -1.03 -12.51 -7.08
C ILE A 169 -0.26 -11.22 -6.76
N LEU A 170 -0.12 -10.87 -5.47
CA LEU A 170 0.65 -9.69 -5.06
C LEU A 170 2.12 -9.80 -5.44
N GLU A 171 2.75 -10.95 -5.22
CA GLU A 171 4.15 -11.20 -5.60
C GLU A 171 4.35 -11.07 -7.11
N GLN A 172 3.42 -11.56 -7.92
CA GLN A 172 3.46 -11.40 -9.37
C GLN A 172 3.33 -9.92 -9.77
N CYS A 173 2.45 -9.16 -9.14
CA CYS A 173 2.31 -7.73 -9.37
C CYS A 173 3.57 -6.96 -8.97
N MET A 174 4.16 -7.27 -7.79
CA MET A 174 5.40 -6.65 -7.33
C MET A 174 6.58 -6.97 -8.27
N ARG A 175 6.64 -8.18 -8.82
CA ARG A 175 7.64 -8.58 -9.84
C ARG A 175 7.52 -7.73 -11.10
N VAL A 176 6.31 -7.56 -11.63
CA VAL A 176 6.06 -6.74 -12.82
C VAL A 176 6.41 -5.28 -12.56
N LEU A 177 6.06 -4.75 -11.38
CA LEU A 177 6.44 -3.40 -10.99
C LEU A 177 7.95 -3.23 -10.91
N PHE A 178 8.67 -4.19 -10.34
CA PHE A 178 10.14 -4.15 -10.33
C PHE A 178 10.74 -4.15 -11.74
N TYR A 179 10.14 -4.86 -12.70
CA TYR A 179 10.61 -4.84 -14.08
C TYR A 179 10.41 -3.50 -14.80
N ARG A 180 9.33 -2.78 -14.49
CA ARG A 180 8.88 -1.65 -15.29
C ARG A 180 8.86 -0.29 -14.57
N ASP A 181 8.90 -0.26 -13.25
CA ASP A 181 8.97 0.96 -12.46
C ASP A 181 10.42 1.22 -12.03
N ALA A 182 11.02 2.27 -12.58
CA ALA A 182 12.41 2.66 -12.28
C ALA A 182 12.62 3.12 -10.83
N ARG A 183 11.54 3.40 -10.08
CA ARG A 183 11.58 3.82 -8.67
C ARG A 183 11.17 2.70 -7.72
N SER A 184 11.26 1.45 -8.15
CA SER A 184 10.92 0.27 -7.34
C SER A 184 12.16 -0.52 -6.93
N LEU A 185 11.97 -1.42 -5.97
CA LEU A 185 12.98 -2.32 -5.46
C LEU A 185 12.41 -3.74 -5.37
N ASN A 186 13.24 -4.75 -5.67
CA ASN A 186 12.88 -6.16 -5.43
C ASN A 186 13.16 -6.53 -3.96
N ARG A 187 12.60 -5.75 -3.06
CA ARG A 187 12.54 -5.99 -1.63
C ARG A 187 11.27 -5.36 -1.11
N PHE A 188 10.33 -6.18 -0.69
CA PHE A 188 8.99 -5.74 -0.35
C PHE A 188 8.42 -6.49 0.86
N GLN A 189 7.38 -5.94 1.43
CA GLN A 189 6.62 -6.51 2.55
C GLN A 189 5.17 -6.74 2.13
N ILE A 190 4.56 -7.74 2.72
CA ILE A 190 3.11 -8.00 2.63
C ILE A 190 2.53 -7.90 4.03
N ALA A 191 1.49 -7.08 4.19
CA ALA A 191 0.65 -7.06 5.37
C ALA A 191 -0.59 -7.93 5.12
N LYS A 192 -0.86 -8.85 6.04
CA LYS A 192 -2.08 -9.65 6.11
C LYS A 192 -2.93 -9.13 7.27
N ILE A 193 -4.18 -8.79 6.98
CA ILE A 193 -5.15 -8.26 7.95
C ILE A 193 -6.36 -9.18 7.94
N THR A 194 -6.64 -9.83 9.08
CA THR A 194 -7.74 -10.78 9.23
C THR A 194 -8.48 -10.52 10.54
N LYS A 195 -9.53 -11.29 10.81
CA LYS A 195 -10.21 -11.28 12.12
C LYS A 195 -9.29 -11.60 13.32
N HIS A 196 -8.13 -12.23 13.06
CA HIS A 196 -7.15 -12.59 14.09
C HIS A 196 -6.08 -11.50 14.31
N GLY A 197 -6.14 -10.41 13.57
CA GLY A 197 -5.23 -9.28 13.67
C GLY A 197 -4.36 -9.08 12.44
N VAL A 198 -3.29 -8.31 12.63
CA VAL A 198 -2.34 -7.88 11.60
C VAL A 198 -1.06 -8.71 11.69
N HIS A 199 -0.57 -9.14 10.54
CA HIS A 199 0.76 -9.72 10.39
C HIS A 199 1.46 -9.08 9.19
N ILE A 200 2.62 -8.46 9.41
CA ILE A 200 3.48 -7.89 8.35
C ILE A 200 4.72 -8.75 8.23
N THR A 201 5.04 -9.18 7.01
CA THR A 201 6.23 -10.01 6.75
C THR A 201 7.50 -9.19 6.93
N GLU A 202 8.60 -9.87 7.28
CA GLU A 202 9.92 -9.29 7.06
C GLU A 202 10.11 -9.03 5.55
N PRO A 203 10.91 -8.01 5.18
CA PRO A 203 11.18 -7.73 3.78
C PRO A 203 11.83 -8.92 3.06
N TYR A 204 11.30 -9.31 1.91
CA TYR A 204 11.82 -10.39 1.09
C TYR A 204 11.77 -10.03 -0.41
N SER A 205 12.34 -10.88 -1.24
CA SER A 205 12.46 -10.69 -2.68
C SER A 205 11.83 -11.86 -3.44
N VAL A 206 11.39 -11.62 -4.66
CA VAL A 206 10.95 -12.67 -5.59
C VAL A 206 12.02 -12.94 -6.64
N SER A 207 12.00 -14.15 -7.18
CA SER A 207 12.86 -14.51 -8.30
C SER A 207 12.53 -13.68 -9.54
N THR A 208 13.56 -13.19 -10.21
CA THR A 208 13.46 -12.40 -11.43
C THR A 208 14.24 -13.06 -12.57
N SER A 209 13.84 -12.82 -13.80
CA SER A 209 14.54 -13.25 -15.00
C SER A 209 14.65 -12.06 -15.97
N TRP A 210 15.85 -11.79 -16.43
CA TRP A 210 16.14 -10.70 -17.35
C TRP A 210 16.46 -11.19 -18.77
N SER A 211 16.29 -12.47 -19.05
CA SER A 211 16.55 -13.07 -20.37
C SER A 211 15.72 -12.44 -21.50
N PHE A 212 14.52 -11.94 -21.19
CA PHE A 212 13.72 -11.19 -22.18
C PHE A 212 14.39 -9.89 -22.65
N GLY A 213 15.33 -9.36 -21.87
CA GLY A 213 16.11 -8.18 -22.21
C GLY A 213 17.34 -8.45 -23.10
N GLU A 214 17.71 -9.71 -23.26
CA GLU A 214 18.82 -10.10 -24.10
C GLU A 214 18.54 -9.75 -25.56
N GLY A 215 19.52 -9.13 -26.24
CA GLY A 215 19.40 -8.72 -27.62
C GLY A 215 18.61 -7.44 -27.88
N LEU A 216 17.93 -6.85 -26.89
CA LEU A 216 17.21 -5.58 -27.08
C LEU A 216 18.12 -4.42 -27.50
N ARG A 217 19.39 -4.48 -27.11
CA ARG A 217 20.43 -3.49 -27.46
C ARG A 217 21.43 -4.02 -28.50
N GLY A 218 21.18 -5.20 -29.10
CA GLY A 218 22.10 -5.89 -29.99
C GLY A 218 23.30 -6.51 -29.25
N TYR A 219 24.20 -7.12 -30.00
CA TYR A 219 25.40 -7.85 -29.52
C TYR A 219 26.70 -7.11 -29.79
N GLY A 220 26.73 -5.81 -29.66
CA GLY A 220 27.92 -5.00 -29.88
C GLY A 220 27.66 -3.53 -29.61
N PRO A 221 28.66 -2.66 -29.82
CA PRO A 221 28.46 -1.23 -29.67
C PRO A 221 27.40 -0.77 -30.66
N GLN A 222 26.31 -0.22 -30.13
CA GLN A 222 25.29 0.42 -30.96
C GLN A 222 25.68 1.87 -31.17
N THR A 223 26.02 2.18 -32.40
CA THR A 223 26.07 3.57 -32.86
C THR A 223 24.66 4.02 -33.16
N GLN A 224 24.23 5.08 -32.51
CA GLN A 224 23.03 5.81 -32.89
C GLN A 224 23.20 6.49 -34.24
#